data_c062ce05ca5b7ed5bcc3f5b331b5c130
#
_entry.id   c062ce05ca5b7ed5bcc3f5b331b5c130
#
_cell.length_a   1.000
_cell.length_b   1.000
_cell.length_c   1.000
_cell.angle_alpha   90.00
_cell.angle_beta   90.00
_cell.angle_gamma   90.00
#
_symmetry.space_group_name_H-M   'P 1'
#
loop_
_entity.id
_entity.type
_entity.pdbx_description
1 polymer ?
#
loop_
_entity_poly.entity_id
_entity_poly.type
_entity_poly.pdbx_seq_one_letter_code
_entity_poly.pdbx_strand_id
1 'polypeptide(L)'
;MFLLFKLFSYLPLWLAHGIGAALGWLVFAASPTYRRRFLANSRQAGYTFGQVAGAVASTGRMVGELPKLWMGTRGKLTGNAEVPFTWHQLENVQNAYAKGKGVILLTPHLGCFEIVAQAWAQQFSTELGPMTALYRPARKVWMQALVANSRSRKGLQTVPTNLTGVRQMIKALRKGEAVGLLPDQVPPEGMGLWAPFFGKDAYTMTLAARLAAQTGATVLVGWGQRLPWGRGYNIHFYELDQGLADNLDDAVLRMNRAMEALIRGCPTQYLWGYGRYKSPRKDAAPETKPAETKPE
;
A
#
# COMPACT_ATOMS: atom_id res chain seq x y z
N MET A 1 2.85 -2.55 24.86
CA MET A 1 2.37 -2.41 23.47
C MET A 1 2.69 -3.64 22.60
N PHE A 2 3.95 -4.11 22.51
CA PHE A 2 4.32 -5.31 21.73
C PHE A 2 3.55 -6.56 22.18
N LEU A 3 3.47 -6.83 23.48
CA LEU A 3 2.71 -7.97 24.03
C LEU A 3 1.22 -7.92 23.66
N LEU A 4 0.59 -6.74 23.76
CA LEU A 4 -0.80 -6.54 23.38
C LEU A 4 -1.00 -6.80 21.88
N PHE A 5 -0.09 -6.32 21.04
CA PHE A 5 -0.13 -6.55 19.60
C PHE A 5 0.03 -8.03 19.27
N LYS A 6 0.93 -8.72 20.00
CA LYS A 6 1.11 -10.18 19.90
C LYS A 6 -0.15 -10.95 20.34
N LEU A 7 -0.77 -10.57 21.45
CA LEU A 7 -2.02 -11.18 21.91
C LEU A 7 -3.14 -11.00 20.87
N PHE A 8 -3.27 -9.82 20.29
CA PHE A 8 -4.23 -9.56 19.23
C PHE A 8 -4.00 -10.41 17.97
N SER A 9 -2.75 -10.80 17.69
CA SER A 9 -2.43 -11.66 16.54
C SER A 9 -3.01 -13.08 16.64
N TYR A 10 -3.34 -13.55 17.82
CA TYR A 10 -3.99 -14.86 18.04
C TYR A 10 -5.50 -14.83 17.85
N LEU A 11 -6.14 -13.66 17.82
CA LEU A 11 -7.58 -13.58 17.62
C LEU A 11 -7.99 -14.16 16.26
N PRO A 12 -9.14 -14.86 16.19
CA PRO A 12 -9.74 -15.21 14.91
C PRO A 12 -9.95 -13.97 14.05
N LEU A 13 -9.77 -14.10 12.73
CA LEU A 13 -9.83 -12.94 11.82
C LEU A 13 -11.18 -12.20 11.88
N TRP A 14 -12.29 -12.95 12.03
CA TRP A 14 -13.62 -12.36 12.17
C TRP A 14 -13.75 -11.48 13.43
N LEU A 15 -13.12 -11.87 14.54
CA LEU A 15 -13.15 -11.10 15.79
C LEU A 15 -12.26 -9.86 15.68
N ALA A 16 -11.04 -9.99 15.12
CA ALA A 16 -10.17 -8.86 14.83
C ALA A 16 -10.85 -7.84 13.90
N HIS A 17 -11.58 -8.32 12.88
CA HIS A 17 -12.37 -7.48 11.99
C HIS A 17 -13.56 -6.84 12.69
N GLY A 18 -14.25 -7.54 13.60
CA GLY A 18 -15.35 -6.99 14.39
C GLY A 18 -14.91 -5.85 15.30
N ILE A 19 -13.84 -6.07 16.06
CA ILE A 19 -13.22 -5.05 16.93
C ILE A 19 -12.74 -3.86 16.08
N GLY A 20 -12.04 -4.13 14.98
CA GLY A 20 -11.58 -3.10 14.06
C GLY A 20 -12.74 -2.27 13.52
N ALA A 21 -13.83 -2.90 13.09
CA ALA A 21 -15.02 -2.21 12.59
C ALA A 21 -15.64 -1.29 13.63
N ALA A 22 -15.80 -1.76 14.87
CA ALA A 22 -16.32 -0.95 15.98
C ALA A 22 -15.42 0.26 16.26
N LEU A 23 -14.08 0.08 16.28
CA LEU A 23 -13.12 1.17 16.42
C LEU A 23 -13.19 2.15 15.25
N GLY A 24 -13.38 1.68 14.02
CA GLY A 24 -13.55 2.53 12.84
C GLY A 24 -14.77 3.48 13.00
N TRP A 25 -15.89 2.96 13.43
CA TRP A 25 -17.09 3.76 13.70
C TRP A 25 -16.89 4.72 14.87
N LEU A 26 -16.23 4.28 15.95
CA LEU A 26 -15.91 5.15 17.08
C LEU A 26 -15.03 6.33 16.63
N VAL A 27 -13.99 6.09 15.84
CA VAL A 27 -13.12 7.15 15.29
C VAL A 27 -13.91 8.06 14.35
N PHE A 28 -14.81 7.53 13.52
CA PHE A 28 -15.66 8.34 12.65
C PHE A 28 -16.59 9.26 13.45
N ALA A 29 -17.16 8.77 14.54
CA ALA A 29 -18.01 9.57 15.44
C ALA A 29 -17.19 10.62 16.21
N ALA A 30 -16.04 10.22 16.78
CA ALA A 30 -15.25 11.04 17.68
C ALA A 30 -14.33 12.06 16.98
N SER A 31 -13.96 11.84 15.69
CA SER A 31 -13.03 12.72 14.98
C SER A 31 -13.72 13.54 13.89
N PRO A 32 -14.06 14.82 14.12
CA PRO A 32 -14.65 15.68 13.10
C PRO A 32 -13.75 15.86 11.86
N THR A 33 -12.43 15.88 12.06
CA THR A 33 -11.46 16.02 10.96
C THR A 33 -11.46 14.79 10.04
N TYR A 34 -11.46 13.59 10.63
CA TYR A 34 -11.54 12.34 9.85
C TYR A 34 -12.88 12.28 9.10
N ARG A 35 -14.01 12.54 9.79
CA ARG A 35 -15.35 12.52 9.19
C ARG A 35 -15.48 13.52 8.04
N ARG A 36 -15.03 14.78 8.23
CA ARG A 36 -15.04 15.79 7.16
C ARG A 36 -14.26 15.35 5.92
N ARG A 37 -13.05 14.80 6.10
CA ARG A 37 -12.22 14.29 4.99
C ARG A 37 -12.90 13.12 4.29
N PHE A 38 -13.43 12.17 5.04
CA PHE A 38 -14.14 11.03 4.50
C PHE A 38 -15.30 11.46 3.60
N LEU A 39 -16.17 12.33 4.11
CA LEU A 39 -17.32 12.83 3.38
C LEU A 39 -16.93 13.69 2.18
N ALA A 40 -15.91 14.53 2.30
CA ALA A 40 -15.45 15.36 1.20
C ALA A 40 -14.86 14.52 0.06
N ASN A 41 -14.01 13.54 0.37
CA ASN A 41 -13.35 12.70 -0.62
C ASN A 41 -14.36 11.76 -1.32
N SER A 42 -15.29 11.16 -0.57
CA SER A 42 -16.30 10.29 -1.17
C SER A 42 -17.27 11.05 -2.07
N ARG A 43 -17.69 12.26 -1.67
CA ARG A 43 -18.50 13.16 -2.52
C ARG A 43 -17.76 13.60 -3.77
N GLN A 44 -16.46 13.91 -3.67
CA GLN A 44 -15.62 14.24 -4.83
C GLN A 44 -15.59 13.09 -5.84
N ALA A 45 -15.63 11.85 -5.37
CA ALA A 45 -15.68 10.67 -6.23
C ALA A 45 -17.10 10.32 -6.74
N GLY A 46 -18.13 11.12 -6.38
CA GLY A 46 -19.52 10.95 -6.81
C GLY A 46 -20.35 10.01 -5.94
N TYR A 47 -19.88 9.67 -4.73
CA TYR A 47 -20.61 8.76 -3.83
C TYR A 47 -21.38 9.50 -2.73
N THR A 48 -22.58 9.04 -2.46
CA THR A 48 -23.32 9.37 -1.23
C THR A 48 -22.73 8.60 -0.04
N PHE A 49 -22.96 9.10 1.17
CA PHE A 49 -22.48 8.40 2.37
C PHE A 49 -23.03 6.97 2.47
N GLY A 50 -24.31 6.76 2.15
CA GLY A 50 -24.93 5.43 2.19
C GLY A 50 -24.20 4.38 1.32
N GLN A 51 -23.72 4.80 0.15
CA GLN A 51 -23.00 3.91 -0.78
C GLN A 51 -21.61 3.51 -0.25
N VAL A 52 -20.98 4.31 0.60
CA VAL A 52 -19.62 4.08 1.09
C VAL A 52 -19.51 3.93 2.61
N ALA A 53 -20.61 3.91 3.33
CA ALA A 53 -20.62 3.80 4.80
C ALA A 53 -19.81 2.58 5.30
N GLY A 54 -19.82 1.48 4.54
CA GLY A 54 -19.00 0.30 4.82
C GLY A 54 -17.49 0.57 4.90
N ALA A 55 -17.00 1.63 4.24
CA ALA A 55 -15.60 2.01 4.26
C ALA A 55 -15.14 2.52 5.64
N VAL A 56 -16.06 3.02 6.46
CA VAL A 56 -15.75 3.40 7.86
C VAL A 56 -15.32 2.17 8.65
N ALA A 57 -16.12 1.11 8.60
CA ALA A 57 -15.81 -0.16 9.23
C ALA A 57 -14.57 -0.82 8.59
N SER A 58 -14.44 -0.73 7.26
CA SER A 58 -13.31 -1.28 6.51
C SER A 58 -11.98 -0.64 6.92
N THR A 59 -11.94 0.68 7.13
CA THR A 59 -10.75 1.37 7.63
C THR A 59 -10.34 0.86 9.02
N GLY A 60 -11.30 0.62 9.89
CA GLY A 60 -11.02 0.04 11.19
C GLY A 60 -10.53 -1.41 11.10
N ARG A 61 -11.12 -2.24 10.23
CA ARG A 61 -10.67 -3.62 9.96
C ARG A 61 -9.24 -3.66 9.43
N MET A 62 -8.87 -2.72 8.56
CA MET A 62 -7.51 -2.59 8.04
C MET A 62 -6.48 -2.44 9.17
N VAL A 63 -6.80 -1.71 10.23
CA VAL A 63 -5.94 -1.60 11.41
C VAL A 63 -6.02 -2.85 12.28
N GLY A 64 -7.22 -3.41 12.46
CA GLY A 64 -7.46 -4.58 13.30
C GLY A 64 -6.80 -5.87 12.79
N GLU A 65 -6.58 -6.01 11.49
CA GLU A 65 -5.93 -7.19 10.89
C GLU A 65 -4.40 -7.13 10.94
N LEU A 66 -3.78 -5.95 11.12
CA LEU A 66 -2.32 -5.79 11.13
C LEU A 66 -1.60 -6.71 12.14
N PRO A 67 -2.06 -6.87 13.39
CA PRO A 67 -1.41 -7.78 14.32
C PRO A 67 -1.31 -9.21 13.78
N LYS A 68 -2.37 -9.71 13.18
CA LYS A 68 -2.41 -11.05 12.61
C LYS A 68 -1.49 -11.19 11.39
N LEU A 69 -1.54 -10.22 10.49
CA LEU A 69 -0.72 -10.22 9.28
C LEU A 69 0.77 -10.04 9.57
N TRP A 70 1.11 -9.22 10.57
CA TRP A 70 2.50 -8.90 10.87
C TRP A 70 3.16 -9.88 11.83
N MET A 71 2.41 -10.44 12.77
CA MET A 71 2.94 -11.32 13.82
C MET A 71 2.45 -12.75 13.69
N GLY A 72 1.60 -13.06 12.71
CA GLY A 72 1.07 -14.41 12.47
C GLY A 72 2.19 -15.45 12.51
N THR A 73 1.94 -16.54 13.21
CA THR A 73 2.92 -17.51 13.60
C THR A 73 3.71 -18.05 12.40
N ARG A 74 5.03 -17.89 12.46
CA ARG A 74 6.03 -18.57 11.61
C ARG A 74 6.02 -18.27 10.12
N GLY A 75 5.55 -17.09 9.69
CA GLY A 75 5.72 -16.66 8.30
C GLY A 75 4.91 -17.44 7.26
N LYS A 76 3.94 -18.22 7.68
CA LYS A 76 3.02 -18.95 6.80
C LYS A 76 1.69 -18.20 6.74
N LEU A 77 1.42 -17.52 5.63
CA LEU A 77 0.09 -17.01 5.30
C LEU A 77 -0.83 -18.13 4.80
N THR A 78 -0.22 -19.22 4.34
CA THR A 78 -0.91 -20.41 3.80
C THR A 78 -0.47 -21.68 4.50
N GLY A 79 -1.31 -22.66 4.49
CA GLY A 79 -1.04 -24.01 4.99
C GLY A 79 -1.36 -24.14 6.46
N ASN A 80 -2.57 -24.32 6.76
CA ASN A 80 -3.31 -24.44 8.00
C ASN A 80 -3.91 -23.13 8.49
N ALA A 81 -4.80 -22.54 7.65
CA ALA A 81 -5.98 -21.78 8.06
C ALA A 81 -5.83 -20.47 8.84
N GLU A 82 -4.67 -19.80 8.91
CA GLU A 82 -4.62 -18.57 9.67
C GLU A 82 -5.14 -17.35 8.92
N VAL A 83 -4.88 -17.23 7.60
CA VAL A 83 -5.39 -16.15 6.76
C VAL A 83 -5.60 -16.68 5.32
N PRO A 84 -6.77 -17.20 4.98
CA PRO A 84 -7.03 -17.73 3.66
C PRO A 84 -7.10 -16.60 2.62
N PHE A 85 -6.57 -16.86 1.44
CA PHE A 85 -6.72 -15.97 0.30
C PHE A 85 -6.81 -16.75 -1.02
N THR A 86 -7.45 -16.13 -2.01
CA THR A 86 -7.60 -16.65 -3.37
C THR A 86 -7.01 -15.65 -4.36
N TRP A 87 -6.26 -16.15 -5.33
CA TRP A 87 -5.75 -15.36 -6.43
C TRP A 87 -6.77 -15.22 -7.55
N HIS A 88 -6.88 -14.02 -8.09
CA HIS A 88 -7.65 -13.72 -9.28
C HIS A 88 -6.75 -13.06 -10.32
N GLN A 89 -6.90 -13.44 -11.59
CA GLN A 89 -6.10 -12.97 -12.72
C GLN A 89 -4.58 -13.19 -12.50
N LEU A 90 -4.22 -14.38 -11.98
CA LEU A 90 -2.83 -14.75 -11.70
C LEU A 90 -1.98 -14.80 -12.98
N GLU A 91 -2.60 -15.09 -14.11
CA GLU A 91 -2.00 -15.07 -15.43
C GLU A 91 -1.35 -13.73 -15.78
N ASN A 92 -1.90 -12.61 -15.29
CA ASN A 92 -1.31 -11.28 -15.50
C ASN A 92 0.07 -11.16 -14.81
N VAL A 93 0.23 -11.78 -13.64
CA VAL A 93 1.52 -11.83 -12.94
C VAL A 93 2.53 -12.67 -13.73
N GLN A 94 2.11 -13.85 -14.18
CA GLN A 94 2.95 -14.77 -14.97
C GLN A 94 3.40 -14.12 -16.28
N ASN A 95 2.48 -13.48 -17.01
CA ASN A 95 2.75 -12.76 -18.24
C ASN A 95 3.71 -11.56 -18.00
N ALA A 96 3.54 -10.82 -16.90
CA ALA A 96 4.42 -9.71 -16.56
C ALA A 96 5.86 -10.18 -16.30
N TYR A 97 6.04 -11.28 -15.57
CA TYR A 97 7.37 -11.84 -15.33
C TYR A 97 8.01 -12.47 -16.58
N ALA A 98 7.20 -13.08 -17.45
CA ALA A 98 7.70 -13.65 -18.70
C ALA A 98 8.37 -12.63 -19.62
N LYS A 99 8.05 -11.33 -19.46
CA LYS A 99 8.74 -10.23 -20.17
C LYS A 99 10.17 -9.97 -19.67
N GLY A 100 10.59 -10.54 -18.54
CA GLY A 100 11.95 -10.50 -18.02
C GLY A 100 12.47 -9.13 -17.55
N LYS A 101 11.61 -8.10 -17.46
CA LYS A 101 12.00 -6.71 -17.14
C LYS A 101 11.68 -6.27 -15.70
N GLY A 102 11.31 -7.23 -14.85
CA GLY A 102 10.79 -6.95 -13.52
C GLY A 102 9.37 -6.43 -13.51
N VAL A 103 8.78 -6.34 -12.33
CA VAL A 103 7.37 -5.98 -12.14
C VAL A 103 7.23 -4.84 -11.14
N ILE A 104 6.49 -3.81 -11.51
CA ILE A 104 6.04 -2.76 -10.58
C ILE A 104 4.59 -3.04 -10.22
N LEU A 105 4.33 -3.35 -8.95
CA LEU A 105 2.98 -3.54 -8.43
C LEU A 105 2.50 -2.27 -7.74
N LEU A 106 1.43 -1.69 -8.26
CA LEU A 106 0.75 -0.53 -7.68
C LEU A 106 -0.51 -0.99 -6.95
N THR A 107 -0.65 -0.63 -5.69
CA THR A 107 -1.85 -0.93 -4.91
C THR A 107 -2.33 0.31 -4.17
N PRO A 108 -3.61 0.71 -4.25
CA PRO A 108 -4.14 1.77 -3.41
C PRO A 108 -4.36 1.28 -1.98
N HIS A 109 -4.61 2.19 -1.04
CA HIS A 109 -5.07 1.85 0.31
C HIS A 109 -6.54 1.35 0.26
N LEU A 110 -6.75 0.28 -0.48
CA LEU A 110 -8.04 -0.37 -0.75
C LEU A 110 -8.02 -1.79 -0.18
N GLY A 111 -9.06 -2.15 0.56
CA GLY A 111 -9.14 -3.46 1.18
C GLY A 111 -7.97 -3.71 2.14
N CYS A 112 -7.35 -4.86 2.02
CA CYS A 112 -6.14 -5.24 2.75
C CYS A 112 -4.91 -5.16 1.85
N PHE A 113 -4.31 -3.97 1.70
CA PHE A 113 -3.10 -3.80 0.88
C PHE A 113 -1.89 -4.58 1.45
N GLU A 114 -1.84 -4.80 2.76
CA GLU A 114 -0.75 -5.55 3.40
C GLU A 114 -0.71 -7.03 2.99
N ILE A 115 -1.88 -7.67 2.77
CA ILE A 115 -1.92 -9.07 2.34
C ILE A 115 -1.31 -9.26 0.95
N VAL A 116 -1.42 -8.27 0.07
CA VAL A 116 -0.95 -8.35 -1.31
C VAL A 116 0.56 -8.61 -1.36
N ALA A 117 1.34 -7.77 -0.68
CA ALA A 117 2.79 -7.91 -0.65
C ALA A 117 3.24 -9.19 0.08
N GLN A 118 2.54 -9.58 1.13
CA GLN A 118 2.89 -10.78 1.90
C GLN A 118 2.56 -12.08 1.15
N ALA A 119 1.40 -12.15 0.51
CA ALA A 119 1.02 -13.29 -0.30
C ALA A 119 1.91 -13.42 -1.55
N TRP A 120 2.25 -12.27 -2.18
CA TRP A 120 3.20 -12.23 -3.28
C TRP A 120 4.56 -12.82 -2.88
N ALA A 121 5.12 -12.34 -1.77
CA ALA A 121 6.39 -12.83 -1.27
C ALA A 121 6.38 -14.34 -0.97
N GLN A 122 5.28 -14.85 -0.45
CA GLN A 122 5.13 -16.27 -0.16
C GLN A 122 5.03 -17.13 -1.42
N GLN A 123 4.27 -16.67 -2.42
CA GLN A 123 3.99 -17.44 -3.64
C GLN A 123 5.16 -17.40 -4.61
N PHE A 124 5.73 -16.21 -4.83
CA PHE A 124 6.63 -15.99 -5.96
C PHE A 124 8.11 -15.85 -5.58
N SER A 125 8.41 -15.62 -4.29
CA SER A 125 9.78 -15.25 -3.92
C SER A 125 10.82 -16.35 -4.15
N THR A 126 10.43 -17.62 -4.15
CA THR A 126 11.36 -18.73 -4.38
C THR A 126 11.79 -18.83 -5.83
N GLU A 127 10.88 -18.55 -6.77
CA GLU A 127 11.11 -18.69 -8.20
C GLU A 127 11.47 -17.37 -8.86
N LEU A 128 10.87 -16.27 -8.44
CA LEU A 128 10.93 -14.98 -9.11
C LEU A 128 11.68 -13.90 -8.29
N GLY A 129 12.27 -14.28 -7.18
CA GLY A 129 12.98 -13.36 -6.30
C GLY A 129 12.06 -12.57 -5.34
N PRO A 130 12.65 -11.82 -4.40
CA PRO A 130 11.91 -11.09 -3.40
C PRO A 130 11.14 -9.91 -4.00
N MET A 131 10.03 -9.53 -3.34
CA MET A 131 9.40 -8.23 -3.57
C MET A 131 10.08 -7.17 -2.72
N THR A 132 10.43 -6.03 -3.32
CA THR A 132 10.93 -4.85 -2.62
C THR A 132 9.82 -3.82 -2.47
N ALA A 133 9.34 -3.60 -1.24
CA ALA A 133 8.28 -2.64 -0.95
C ALA A 133 8.83 -1.32 -0.40
N LEU A 134 8.34 -0.20 -0.90
CA LEU A 134 8.70 1.12 -0.38
C LEU A 134 8.07 1.32 1.00
N TYR A 135 8.87 1.72 1.96
CA TYR A 135 8.46 1.87 3.34
C TYR A 135 8.79 3.26 3.90
N ARG A 136 7.80 3.89 4.48
CA ARG A 136 8.02 5.11 5.27
C ARG A 136 8.14 4.73 6.74
N PRO A 137 9.29 5.01 7.40
CA PRO A 137 9.47 4.72 8.81
C PRO A 137 8.36 5.35 9.67
N ALA A 138 7.86 4.61 10.63
CA ALA A 138 6.89 5.13 11.57
C ALA A 138 7.51 6.26 12.39
N ARG A 139 6.73 7.32 12.69
CA ARG A 139 7.23 8.48 13.46
C ARG A 139 7.57 8.13 14.90
N LYS A 140 6.89 7.15 15.47
CA LYS A 140 7.11 6.73 16.86
C LYS A 140 8.14 5.61 16.92
N VAL A 141 9.21 5.79 17.70
CA VAL A 141 10.34 4.85 17.81
C VAL A 141 9.89 3.43 18.13
N TRP A 142 8.94 3.25 19.06
CA TRP A 142 8.42 1.92 19.41
C TRP A 142 7.69 1.21 18.24
N MET A 143 7.09 1.99 17.34
CA MET A 143 6.49 1.45 16.13
C MET A 143 7.51 1.11 15.05
N GLN A 144 8.66 1.81 15.01
CA GLN A 144 9.70 1.55 14.01
C GLN A 144 10.22 0.12 14.12
N ALA A 145 10.58 -0.32 15.32
CA ALA A 145 11.06 -1.69 15.57
C ALA A 145 9.98 -2.74 15.25
N LEU A 146 8.73 -2.49 15.65
CA LEU A 146 7.61 -3.38 15.37
C LEU A 146 7.39 -3.54 13.87
N VAL A 147 7.35 -2.43 13.13
CA VAL A 147 7.08 -2.43 11.69
C VAL A 147 8.28 -2.98 10.89
N ALA A 148 9.51 -2.63 11.27
CA ALA A 148 10.71 -3.16 10.62
C ALA A 148 10.78 -4.69 10.74
N ASN A 149 10.57 -5.24 11.93
CA ASN A 149 10.64 -6.67 12.18
C ASN A 149 9.46 -7.45 11.57
N SER A 150 8.28 -6.83 11.47
CA SER A 150 7.09 -7.50 10.98
C SER A 150 6.94 -7.51 9.47
N ARG A 151 7.53 -6.52 8.79
CA ARG A 151 7.53 -6.45 7.31
C ARG A 151 8.72 -7.13 6.65
N SER A 152 9.83 -7.32 7.37
CA SER A 152 10.98 -8.08 6.85
C SER A 152 10.70 -9.57 7.00
N ARG A 153 10.24 -10.19 5.93
CA ARG A 153 9.98 -11.64 5.84
C ARG A 153 10.80 -12.25 4.71
N LYS A 154 10.98 -13.56 4.74
CA LYS A 154 11.55 -14.26 3.59
C LYS A 154 10.73 -13.91 2.34
N GLY A 155 11.38 -13.37 1.32
CA GLY A 155 10.72 -12.95 0.08
C GLY A 155 10.11 -11.54 0.09
N LEU A 156 10.12 -10.79 1.20
CA LEU A 156 9.68 -9.40 1.26
C LEU A 156 10.76 -8.53 1.89
N GLN A 157 11.30 -7.61 1.12
CA GLN A 157 12.27 -6.61 1.56
C GLN A 157 11.58 -5.25 1.65
N THR A 158 11.93 -4.45 2.66
CA THR A 158 11.42 -3.09 2.78
C THR A 158 12.56 -2.10 2.64
N VAL A 159 12.34 -1.06 1.84
CA VAL A 159 13.33 -0.01 1.58
C VAL A 159 12.79 1.36 1.97
N PRO A 160 13.65 2.26 2.49
CA PRO A 160 13.22 3.58 2.91
C PRO A 160 12.86 4.49 1.73
N THR A 161 12.05 5.53 2.00
CA THR A 161 11.63 6.54 1.02
C THR A 161 12.72 7.59 0.76
N ASN A 162 13.95 7.17 0.44
CA ASN A 162 15.08 8.02 0.13
C ASN A 162 15.84 7.49 -1.11
N LEU A 163 16.89 8.19 -1.52
CA LEU A 163 17.70 7.81 -2.70
C LEU A 163 18.27 6.39 -2.63
N THR A 164 18.65 5.95 -1.43
CA THR A 164 19.16 4.58 -1.24
C THR A 164 18.09 3.55 -1.53
N GLY A 165 16.86 3.76 -1.03
CA GLY A 165 15.73 2.87 -1.31
C GLY A 165 15.36 2.85 -2.80
N VAL A 166 15.35 4.02 -3.47
CA VAL A 166 15.11 4.10 -4.92
C VAL A 166 16.16 3.32 -5.70
N ARG A 167 17.45 3.43 -5.36
CA ARG A 167 18.53 2.65 -5.99
C ARG A 167 18.32 1.14 -5.79
N GLN A 168 17.87 0.71 -4.62
CA GLN A 168 17.57 -0.68 -4.34
C GLN A 168 16.40 -1.19 -5.19
N MET A 169 15.34 -0.38 -5.37
CA MET A 169 14.22 -0.72 -6.25
C MET A 169 14.65 -0.86 -7.71
N ILE A 170 15.48 0.05 -8.22
CA ILE A 170 16.01 -0.04 -9.59
C ILE A 170 16.84 -1.33 -9.73
N LYS A 171 17.67 -1.64 -8.73
CA LYS A 171 18.49 -2.87 -8.75
C LYS A 171 17.62 -4.12 -8.75
N ALA A 172 16.54 -4.15 -7.96
CA ALA A 172 15.56 -5.25 -7.93
C ALA A 172 14.90 -5.43 -9.30
N LEU A 173 14.36 -4.36 -9.89
CA LEU A 173 13.73 -4.42 -11.21
C LEU A 173 14.68 -4.90 -12.31
N ARG A 174 15.94 -4.43 -12.33
CA ARG A 174 16.97 -4.89 -13.29
C ARG A 174 17.34 -6.36 -13.15
N LYS A 175 17.07 -6.96 -12.00
CA LYS A 175 17.21 -8.42 -11.78
C LYS A 175 15.96 -9.22 -12.16
N GLY A 176 14.90 -8.56 -12.66
CA GLY A 176 13.63 -9.20 -12.94
C GLY A 176 12.73 -9.40 -11.71
N GLU A 177 13.11 -8.84 -10.55
CA GLU A 177 12.33 -8.94 -9.30
C GLU A 177 11.15 -7.95 -9.28
N ALA A 178 10.30 -8.04 -8.25
CA ALA A 178 9.16 -7.14 -8.10
C ALA A 178 9.43 -5.97 -7.13
N VAL A 179 8.79 -4.83 -7.40
CA VAL A 179 8.69 -3.72 -6.44
C VAL A 179 7.24 -3.35 -6.19
N GLY A 180 6.89 -3.03 -4.94
CA GLY A 180 5.55 -2.64 -4.51
C GLY A 180 5.47 -1.18 -4.08
N LEU A 181 4.46 -0.46 -4.56
CA LEU A 181 4.24 0.97 -4.29
C LEU A 181 2.75 1.25 -4.02
N LEU A 182 2.49 2.21 -3.11
CA LEU A 182 1.15 2.73 -2.84
C LEU A 182 1.07 4.19 -3.32
N PRO A 183 0.54 4.45 -4.53
CA PRO A 183 0.64 5.75 -5.18
C PRO A 183 -0.43 6.76 -4.76
N ASP A 184 -1.44 6.36 -3.99
CA ASP A 184 -2.62 7.13 -3.65
C ASP A 184 -2.47 8.07 -2.44
N GLN A 185 -1.26 8.20 -1.89
CA GLN A 185 -0.96 9.17 -0.84
C GLN A 185 -0.04 10.29 -1.35
N VAL A 186 -0.18 11.48 -0.73
CA VAL A 186 0.57 12.68 -1.09
C VAL A 186 2.05 12.52 -0.71
N PRO A 187 2.97 12.54 -1.69
CA PRO A 187 4.40 12.50 -1.44
C PRO A 187 4.92 13.84 -0.88
N PRO A 188 6.17 13.90 -0.42
CA PRO A 188 6.84 15.17 -0.12
C PRO A 188 6.88 16.12 -1.32
N GLU A 189 7.05 17.42 -1.06
CA GLU A 189 7.21 18.43 -2.09
C GLU A 189 8.42 18.08 -3.00
N GLY A 190 8.28 18.32 -4.32
CA GLY A 190 9.30 17.95 -5.32
C GLY A 190 9.30 16.48 -5.76
N MET A 191 8.52 15.60 -5.09
CA MET A 191 8.45 14.17 -5.44
C MET A 191 7.16 13.76 -6.15
N GLY A 192 6.37 14.72 -6.60
CA GLY A 192 5.09 14.49 -7.26
C GLY A 192 4.75 15.54 -8.29
N LEU A 193 3.62 15.31 -8.95
CA LEU A 193 2.97 16.25 -9.86
C LEU A 193 1.49 16.38 -9.47
N TRP A 194 0.91 17.53 -9.79
CA TRP A 194 -0.53 17.73 -9.68
C TRP A 194 -1.22 17.08 -10.88
N ALA A 195 -2.11 16.15 -10.62
CA ALA A 195 -2.87 15.45 -11.64
C ALA A 195 -4.28 15.13 -11.13
N PRO A 196 -5.29 15.09 -12.00
CA PRO A 196 -6.65 14.76 -11.64
C PRO A 196 -6.75 13.40 -10.94
N PHE A 197 -7.50 13.40 -9.82
CA PHE A 197 -7.94 12.20 -9.10
C PHE A 197 -9.41 12.40 -8.72
N PHE A 198 -10.29 11.59 -9.28
CA PHE A 198 -11.74 11.82 -9.27
C PHE A 198 -12.12 13.25 -9.70
N GLY A 199 -11.50 13.73 -10.78
CA GLY A 199 -11.80 15.04 -11.37
C GLY A 199 -11.28 16.27 -10.62
N LYS A 200 -10.47 16.07 -9.54
CA LYS A 200 -9.84 17.16 -8.79
C LYS A 200 -8.35 16.93 -8.70
N ASP A 201 -7.55 18.00 -8.87
CA ASP A 201 -6.11 17.90 -8.79
C ASP A 201 -5.64 17.42 -7.42
N ALA A 202 -4.80 16.39 -7.44
CA ALA A 202 -4.17 15.80 -6.28
C ALA A 202 -2.68 15.61 -6.54
N TYR A 203 -1.86 16.03 -5.58
CA TYR A 203 -0.42 15.84 -5.69
C TYR A 203 -0.07 14.36 -5.60
N THR A 204 0.45 13.80 -6.70
CA THR A 204 0.63 12.35 -6.90
C THR A 204 2.10 12.04 -7.16
N MET A 205 2.61 10.95 -6.54
CA MET A 205 4.01 10.55 -6.68
C MET A 205 4.38 10.21 -8.13
N THR A 206 5.61 10.58 -8.52
CA THR A 206 6.16 10.29 -9.84
C THR A 206 7.05 9.05 -9.86
N LEU A 207 7.36 8.48 -8.69
CA LEU A 207 8.37 7.42 -8.56
C LEU A 207 8.06 6.19 -9.42
N ALA A 208 6.80 5.73 -9.43
CA ALA A 208 6.41 4.56 -10.22
C ALA A 208 6.63 4.78 -11.73
N ALA A 209 6.25 5.96 -12.24
CA ALA A 209 6.45 6.32 -13.64
C ALA A 209 7.94 6.39 -13.99
N ARG A 210 8.76 7.03 -13.14
CA ARG A 210 10.21 7.11 -13.32
C ARG A 210 10.88 5.74 -13.29
N LEU A 211 10.47 4.84 -12.40
CA LEU A 211 10.99 3.47 -12.36
C LEU A 211 10.62 2.70 -13.64
N ALA A 212 9.37 2.78 -14.08
CA ALA A 212 8.91 2.13 -15.32
C ALA A 212 9.71 2.63 -16.53
N ALA A 213 9.82 3.95 -16.70
CA ALA A 213 10.58 4.55 -17.81
C ALA A 213 12.07 4.14 -17.79
N GLN A 214 12.70 4.08 -16.62
CA GLN A 214 14.12 3.76 -16.47
C GLN A 214 14.45 2.27 -16.64
N THR A 215 13.51 1.37 -16.33
CA THR A 215 13.78 -0.08 -16.29
C THR A 215 13.03 -0.86 -17.36
N GLY A 216 11.98 -0.29 -17.94
CA GLY A 216 11.06 -0.99 -18.84
C GLY A 216 10.20 -2.03 -18.12
N ALA A 217 10.14 -2.00 -16.79
CA ALA A 217 9.37 -2.96 -15.99
C ALA A 217 7.87 -2.92 -16.31
N THR A 218 7.25 -4.10 -16.30
CA THR A 218 5.80 -4.21 -16.48
C THR A 218 5.06 -3.69 -15.26
N VAL A 219 4.04 -2.88 -15.48
CA VAL A 219 3.24 -2.30 -14.39
C VAL A 219 1.96 -3.10 -14.22
N LEU A 220 1.79 -3.66 -13.04
CA LEU A 220 0.56 -4.28 -12.57
C LEU A 220 -0.12 -3.37 -11.55
N VAL A 221 -1.42 -3.38 -11.56
CA VAL A 221 -2.25 -2.82 -10.49
C VAL A 221 -2.96 -3.96 -9.77
N GLY A 222 -3.04 -3.88 -8.44
CA GLY A 222 -3.65 -4.97 -7.68
C GLY A 222 -4.17 -4.53 -6.32
N TRP A 223 -5.00 -5.36 -5.71
CA TRP A 223 -5.54 -5.10 -4.38
C TRP A 223 -6.05 -6.36 -3.71
N GLY A 224 -6.13 -6.33 -2.39
CA GLY A 224 -6.66 -7.42 -1.58
C GLY A 224 -8.08 -7.11 -1.10
N GLN A 225 -9.09 -7.70 -1.72
CA GLN A 225 -10.48 -7.59 -1.31
C GLN A 225 -10.70 -8.35 0.00
N ARG A 226 -11.13 -7.64 1.04
CA ARG A 226 -11.48 -8.27 2.32
C ARG A 226 -12.85 -8.94 2.21
N LEU A 227 -12.89 -10.25 2.47
CA LEU A 227 -14.13 -11.00 2.49
C LEU A 227 -14.89 -10.80 3.81
N PRO A 228 -16.23 -10.84 3.79
CA PRO A 228 -17.02 -10.70 5.00
C PRO A 228 -16.77 -11.84 5.99
N TRP A 229 -17.04 -11.58 7.27
CA TRP A 229 -16.96 -12.57 8.36
C TRP A 229 -15.59 -13.20 8.57
N GLY A 230 -14.51 -12.50 8.19
CA GLY A 230 -13.16 -13.02 8.37
C GLY A 230 -12.82 -14.23 7.51
N ARG A 231 -13.52 -14.46 6.39
CA ARG A 231 -13.28 -15.58 5.47
C ARG A 231 -12.00 -15.43 4.65
N GLY A 232 -11.22 -14.37 4.87
CA GLY A 232 -9.97 -14.11 4.19
C GLY A 232 -10.07 -13.06 3.09
N TYR A 233 -9.33 -13.26 2.01
CA TYR A 233 -9.13 -12.23 0.99
C TYR A 233 -9.18 -12.81 -0.43
N ASN A 234 -9.71 -12.02 -1.37
CA ASN A 234 -9.47 -12.20 -2.80
C ASN A 234 -8.39 -11.19 -3.22
N ILE A 235 -7.34 -11.67 -3.88
CA ILE A 235 -6.26 -10.83 -4.37
C ILE A 235 -6.37 -10.75 -5.89
N HIS A 236 -6.56 -9.53 -6.41
CA HIS A 236 -6.79 -9.27 -7.82
C HIS A 236 -5.59 -8.57 -8.43
N PHE A 237 -5.25 -8.96 -9.67
CA PHE A 237 -4.19 -8.31 -10.46
C PHE A 237 -4.67 -7.98 -11.86
N TYR A 238 -4.34 -6.78 -12.31
CA TYR A 238 -4.62 -6.32 -13.66
C TYR A 238 -3.33 -5.72 -14.24
N GLU A 239 -3.03 -6.02 -15.49
CA GLU A 239 -1.97 -5.30 -16.18
C GLU A 239 -2.48 -3.90 -16.51
N LEU A 240 -1.62 -2.88 -16.35
CA LEU A 240 -1.94 -1.54 -16.77
C LEU A 240 -1.82 -1.47 -18.29
N ASP A 241 -2.95 -1.35 -18.96
CA ASP A 241 -3.01 -1.24 -20.41
C ASP A 241 -2.07 -0.11 -20.91
N GLN A 242 -1.26 -0.42 -21.92
CA GLN A 242 -0.25 0.46 -22.50
C GLN A 242 0.85 0.92 -21.51
N GLY A 243 0.93 0.33 -20.30
CA GLY A 243 1.90 0.68 -19.29
C GLY A 243 1.78 2.13 -18.79
N LEU A 244 2.89 2.65 -18.25
CA LEU A 244 3.01 4.07 -17.96
C LEU A 244 3.63 4.76 -19.18
N ALA A 245 3.01 5.87 -19.60
CA ALA A 245 3.44 6.64 -20.78
C ALA A 245 4.85 7.22 -20.61
N ASP A 246 5.53 7.49 -21.69
CA ASP A 246 6.87 8.12 -21.68
C ASP A 246 6.84 9.56 -21.13
N ASN A 247 5.73 10.27 -21.34
CA ASN A 247 5.47 11.57 -20.74
C ASN A 247 5.04 11.39 -19.27
N LEU A 248 5.71 12.10 -18.38
CA LEU A 248 5.52 11.96 -16.94
C LEU A 248 4.11 12.38 -16.45
N ASP A 249 3.55 13.43 -17.04
CA ASP A 249 2.20 13.92 -16.69
C ASP A 249 1.14 12.91 -17.10
N ASP A 250 1.24 12.36 -18.31
CA ASP A 250 0.34 11.31 -18.80
C ASP A 250 0.49 10.02 -17.98
N ALA A 251 1.71 9.65 -17.61
CA ALA A 251 1.97 8.48 -16.77
C ALA A 251 1.30 8.62 -15.39
N VAL A 252 1.41 9.79 -14.76
CA VAL A 252 0.78 10.05 -13.46
C VAL A 252 -0.75 10.09 -13.59
N LEU A 253 -1.28 10.65 -14.67
CA LEU A 253 -2.72 10.65 -14.94
C LEU A 253 -3.24 9.22 -15.15
N ARG A 254 -2.56 8.39 -15.93
CA ARG A 254 -2.91 6.97 -16.14
C ARG A 254 -2.88 6.20 -14.83
N MET A 255 -1.86 6.42 -14.01
CA MET A 255 -1.77 5.80 -12.69
C MET A 255 -2.95 6.18 -11.79
N ASN A 256 -3.33 7.48 -11.73
CA ASN A 256 -4.49 7.92 -10.98
C ASN A 256 -5.79 7.27 -11.51
N ARG A 257 -5.99 7.22 -12.82
CA ARG A 257 -7.17 6.55 -13.43
C ARG A 257 -7.24 5.07 -13.09
N ALA A 258 -6.10 4.37 -13.10
CA ALA A 258 -6.04 2.96 -12.69
C ALA A 258 -6.44 2.79 -11.22
N MET A 259 -5.94 3.67 -10.33
CA MET A 259 -6.35 3.64 -8.91
C MET A 259 -7.85 3.94 -8.76
N GLU A 260 -8.38 4.91 -9.50
CA GLU A 260 -9.82 5.22 -9.50
C GLU A 260 -10.67 4.02 -9.94
N ALA A 261 -10.24 3.30 -10.99
CA ALA A 261 -10.93 2.12 -11.50
C ALA A 261 -11.02 1.03 -10.42
N LEU A 262 -9.90 0.72 -9.72
CA LEU A 262 -9.90 -0.23 -8.61
C LEU A 262 -10.83 0.23 -7.47
N ILE A 263 -10.77 1.51 -7.09
CA ILE A 263 -11.59 2.07 -6.03
C ILE A 263 -13.08 2.00 -6.39
N ARG A 264 -13.44 2.29 -7.65
CA ARG A 264 -14.83 2.17 -8.15
C ARG A 264 -15.34 0.74 -8.09
N GLY A 265 -14.47 -0.26 -8.27
CA GLY A 265 -14.81 -1.67 -8.11
C GLY A 265 -15.20 -2.07 -6.68
N CYS A 266 -14.67 -1.37 -5.65
CA CYS A 266 -15.01 -1.65 -4.25
C CYS A 266 -14.92 -0.39 -3.35
N PRO A 267 -15.74 0.64 -3.56
CA PRO A 267 -15.65 1.91 -2.86
C PRO A 267 -15.90 1.79 -1.35
N THR A 268 -16.54 0.71 -0.91
CA THR A 268 -16.79 0.40 0.51
C THR A 268 -15.56 -0.09 1.27
N GLN A 269 -14.44 -0.28 0.59
CA GLN A 269 -13.19 -0.69 1.24
C GLN A 269 -12.02 0.30 1.06
N TYR A 270 -12.25 1.47 0.45
CA TYR A 270 -11.21 2.47 0.26
C TYR A 270 -11.02 3.38 1.47
N LEU A 271 -9.79 3.87 1.66
CA LEU A 271 -9.39 4.75 2.77
C LEU A 271 -9.81 6.22 2.52
N TRP A 272 -11.12 6.50 2.46
CA TRP A 272 -11.66 7.85 2.20
C TRP A 272 -11.22 8.91 3.22
N GLY A 273 -10.86 8.53 4.45
CA GLY A 273 -10.48 9.47 5.51
C GLY A 273 -9.08 10.10 5.36
N TYR A 274 -8.29 9.66 4.38
CA TYR A 274 -6.99 10.25 4.10
C TYR A 274 -7.12 11.61 3.40
N GLY A 275 -6.28 12.57 3.76
CA GLY A 275 -6.28 13.91 3.12
C GLY A 275 -5.62 13.89 1.74
N ARG A 276 -6.28 13.31 0.74
CA ARG A 276 -5.72 13.10 -0.61
C ARG A 276 -5.41 14.40 -1.34
N TYR A 277 -6.22 15.44 -1.12
CA TYR A 277 -6.13 16.74 -1.79
C TYR A 277 -5.42 17.81 -0.94
N LYS A 278 -4.65 17.41 0.06
CA LYS A 278 -3.82 18.33 0.84
C LYS A 278 -2.57 18.74 0.06
N SER A 279 -2.04 19.93 0.35
CA SER A 279 -0.73 20.33 -0.16
C SER A 279 0.39 19.41 0.34
N PRO A 280 1.43 19.19 -0.48
CA PRO A 280 2.61 18.44 -0.06
C PRO A 280 3.29 19.15 1.12
N ARG A 281 4.04 18.40 1.92
CA ARG A 281 4.86 18.96 3.00
C ARG A 281 6.24 19.27 2.45
N LYS A 282 6.77 20.42 2.82
CA LYS A 282 8.20 20.67 2.72
C LYS A 282 8.88 19.71 3.69
N ASP A 283 9.74 18.81 3.20
CA ASP A 283 10.59 18.07 4.10
C ASP A 283 11.56 19.07 4.74
N ALA A 284 11.73 19.05 6.05
CA ALA A 284 12.81 19.77 6.71
C ALA A 284 14.12 19.32 6.05
N ALA A 285 14.95 20.27 5.63
CA ALA A 285 16.29 19.96 5.14
C ALA A 285 16.96 19.00 6.13
N PRO A 286 17.71 17.99 5.67
CA PRO A 286 18.44 17.12 6.57
C PRO A 286 19.30 18.02 7.47
N GLU A 287 19.11 17.91 8.79
CA GLU A 287 20.01 18.58 9.75
C GLU A 287 21.43 18.13 9.39
N THR A 288 22.21 19.03 8.83
CA THR A 288 23.65 18.86 8.68
C THR A 288 24.19 18.79 10.11
N LYS A 289 24.56 17.57 10.56
CA LYS A 289 25.31 17.44 11.80
C LYS A 289 26.49 18.40 11.71
N PRO A 290 26.70 19.26 12.72
CA PRO A 290 27.91 20.07 12.77
C PRO A 290 29.11 19.13 12.70
N ALA A 291 30.09 19.48 11.86
CA ALA A 291 31.34 18.77 11.80
C ALA A 291 31.94 18.74 13.21
N GLU A 292 32.19 17.54 13.75
CA GLU A 292 32.94 17.36 14.95
C GLU A 292 34.35 17.98 14.72
N THR A 293 34.57 19.15 15.28
CA THR A 293 35.93 19.72 15.39
C THR A 293 36.73 18.78 16.27
N LYS A 294 37.68 18.07 15.66
CA LYS A 294 38.70 17.35 16.41
C LYS A 294 39.47 18.36 17.23
N PRO A 295 39.66 18.14 18.54
CA PRO A 295 40.63 18.92 19.31
C PRO A 295 42.04 18.57 18.82
N GLU A 296 42.88 19.61 18.67
CA GLU A 296 44.34 19.51 18.46
C GLU A 296 45.05 18.87 19.67
#